data_4dda6d95587541718c40a061b34ac103
#
_entry.id   4dda6d95587541718c40a061b34ac103
#
_cell.length_a   1.000
_cell.length_b   1.000
_cell.length_c   1.000
_cell.angle_alpha   90.00
_cell.angle_beta   90.00
_cell.angle_gamma   90.00
#
_symmetry.space_group_name_H-M   'P 1'
#
loop_
_entity.id
_entity.type
_entity.pdbx_description
1 polymer ?
#
loop_
_entity_poly.entity_id
_entity_poly.type
_entity_poly.pdbx_seq_one_letter_code
_entity_poly.pdbx_strand_id
1 'polypeptide(L)'
;DERDDDPEKMKWMQTLYHALKELEPVGDYVDARFYTNQALPLSKELIHDLYGDTISGSVTRMEKFAGCAFSHFMQYGLRLRKRLVYEILPTDMGKVFHKTMELVGKRSDWKFADDASRDEFVELMVEQAVTDIQKELFESSHRNEYVLERMKRISKRAVWAMEQHIKRGDFTPEEYEIAFGEENHLDSMTFALEDGEKMFFSGVVDRMDSIEAVSYTHLRAHETR
;
A
#
# COMPACT_ATOMS: atom_id res chain seq x y z
N ASP A 1 16.66 -34.27 -26.75
CA ASP A 1 17.54 -34.43 -25.56
C ASP A 1 17.41 -35.87 -25.09
N GLU A 2 18.22 -36.74 -25.67
CA GLU A 2 18.46 -38.09 -25.15
C GLU A 2 19.15 -37.92 -23.81
N ARG A 3 18.45 -38.16 -22.72
CA ARG A 3 19.04 -38.28 -21.40
C ARG A 3 19.99 -39.47 -21.45
N ASP A 4 21.27 -39.16 -21.34
CA ASP A 4 22.37 -40.13 -21.25
C ASP A 4 22.25 -40.85 -19.90
N ASP A 5 21.35 -41.85 -19.83
CA ASP A 5 21.06 -42.70 -18.67
C ASP A 5 22.07 -43.86 -18.57
N ASP A 6 23.37 -43.60 -18.77
CA ASP A 6 24.41 -44.60 -18.55
C ASP A 6 24.52 -44.91 -17.05
N PRO A 7 24.21 -46.16 -16.65
CA PRO A 7 24.23 -46.55 -15.22
C PRO A 7 25.61 -46.43 -14.58
N GLU A 8 26.71 -46.62 -15.29
CA GLU A 8 28.07 -46.47 -14.78
C GLU A 8 28.40 -45.00 -14.52
N LYS A 9 28.01 -44.14 -15.43
CA LYS A 9 28.15 -42.69 -15.27
C LYS A 9 27.33 -42.15 -14.09
N MET A 10 26.11 -42.63 -13.91
CA MET A 10 25.30 -42.29 -12.75
C MET A 10 25.95 -42.73 -11.42
N LYS A 11 26.45 -43.94 -11.37
CA LYS A 11 27.14 -44.45 -10.17
C LYS A 11 28.41 -43.67 -9.85
N TRP A 12 29.18 -43.31 -10.86
CA TRP A 12 30.37 -42.48 -10.69
C TRP A 12 29.99 -41.06 -10.21
N MET A 13 28.97 -40.45 -10.77
CA MET A 13 28.49 -39.16 -10.35
C MET A 13 27.99 -39.13 -8.88
N GLN A 14 27.29 -40.19 -8.44
CA GLN A 14 26.89 -40.36 -7.06
C GLN A 14 28.07 -40.47 -6.11
N THR A 15 29.06 -41.27 -6.50
CA THR A 15 30.30 -41.44 -5.70
C THR A 15 31.05 -40.11 -5.57
N LEU A 16 31.19 -39.38 -6.67
CA LEU A 16 31.81 -38.07 -6.68
C LEU A 16 31.04 -37.05 -5.83
N TYR A 17 29.72 -37.06 -5.95
CA TYR A 17 28.85 -36.19 -5.13
C TYR A 17 29.07 -36.43 -3.61
N HIS A 18 29.04 -37.67 -3.18
CA HIS A 18 29.27 -38.00 -1.77
C HIS A 18 30.67 -37.60 -1.31
N ALA A 19 31.69 -37.86 -2.10
CA ALA A 19 33.05 -37.46 -1.77
C ALA A 19 33.24 -35.93 -1.68
N LEU A 20 32.61 -35.17 -2.56
CA LEU A 20 32.66 -33.72 -2.55
C LEU A 20 31.85 -33.11 -1.39
N LYS A 21 30.75 -33.75 -1.02
CA LYS A 21 29.87 -33.26 0.07
C LYS A 21 30.57 -33.28 1.45
N GLU A 22 31.50 -34.19 1.64
CA GLU A 22 32.27 -34.29 2.90
C GLU A 22 33.41 -33.26 3.00
N LEU A 23 33.69 -32.52 1.92
CA LEU A 23 34.76 -31.52 1.89
C LEU A 23 34.21 -30.13 2.20
N GLU A 24 34.49 -29.59 3.40
CA GLU A 24 34.19 -28.19 3.68
C GLU A 24 35.19 -27.23 3.00
N PRO A 25 34.72 -26.10 2.36
CA PRO A 25 33.35 -25.62 2.17
C PRO A 25 32.66 -26.14 0.88
N VAL A 26 33.21 -27.14 0.21
CA VAL A 26 32.74 -27.63 -1.09
C VAL A 26 31.33 -28.24 -0.99
N GLY A 27 31.06 -28.88 0.17
CA GLY A 27 29.75 -29.48 0.43
C GLY A 27 28.59 -28.53 0.26
N ASP A 28 28.72 -27.31 0.75
CA ASP A 28 27.68 -26.27 0.63
C ASP A 28 27.41 -25.86 -0.80
N TYR A 29 28.46 -25.74 -1.65
CA TYR A 29 28.32 -25.46 -3.07
C TYR A 29 27.66 -26.59 -3.84
N VAL A 30 27.96 -27.84 -3.48
CA VAL A 30 27.37 -29.04 -4.08
C VAL A 30 25.87 -29.11 -3.72
N ASP A 31 25.51 -28.89 -2.47
CA ASP A 31 24.10 -28.85 -2.03
C ASP A 31 23.34 -27.69 -2.67
N ALA A 32 23.96 -26.53 -2.81
CA ALA A 32 23.35 -25.39 -3.51
C ALA A 32 23.02 -25.69 -4.97
N ARG A 33 23.77 -26.56 -5.68
CA ARG A 33 23.50 -26.99 -7.05
C ARG A 33 22.19 -27.77 -7.20
N PHE A 34 21.81 -28.50 -6.14
CA PHE A 34 20.60 -29.32 -6.10
C PHE A 34 19.47 -28.66 -5.32
N TYR A 35 19.71 -27.44 -4.83
CA TYR A 35 18.69 -26.67 -4.15
C TYR A 35 17.52 -26.38 -5.09
N THR A 36 16.36 -26.90 -4.77
CA THR A 36 15.10 -26.58 -5.43
C THR A 36 14.35 -25.60 -4.53
N ASN A 37 14.06 -24.41 -5.06
CA ASN A 37 13.30 -23.40 -4.32
C ASN A 37 11.83 -23.82 -4.22
N GLN A 38 11.56 -24.86 -3.44
CA GLN A 38 10.21 -25.31 -3.15
C GLN A 38 9.66 -24.54 -1.96
N ALA A 39 8.53 -23.90 -2.15
CA ALA A 39 7.81 -23.27 -1.06
C ALA A 39 7.22 -24.38 -0.15
N LEU A 40 7.82 -24.58 1.01
CA LEU A 40 7.26 -25.45 2.04
C LEU A 40 6.16 -24.67 2.79
N PRO A 41 5.01 -25.30 3.09
CA PRO A 41 3.99 -24.69 3.93
C PRO A 41 4.54 -24.43 5.33
N LEU A 42 4.24 -23.28 5.89
CA LEU A 42 4.57 -22.96 7.28
C LEU A 42 3.70 -23.80 8.22
N SER A 43 4.24 -24.18 9.39
CA SER A 43 3.43 -24.84 10.41
C SER A 43 2.37 -23.89 10.97
N LYS A 44 1.27 -24.44 11.51
CA LYS A 44 0.20 -23.62 12.11
C LYS A 44 0.70 -22.79 13.29
N GLU A 45 1.58 -23.34 14.10
CA GLU A 45 2.21 -22.66 15.24
C GLU A 45 3.01 -21.44 14.76
N LEU A 46 3.83 -21.63 13.72
CA LEU A 46 4.62 -20.53 13.17
C LEU A 46 3.76 -19.44 12.51
N ILE A 47 2.67 -19.84 11.86
CA ILE A 47 1.70 -18.86 11.30
C ILE A 47 1.08 -18.04 12.43
N HIS A 48 0.70 -18.69 13.54
CA HIS A 48 0.15 -18.02 14.71
C HIS A 48 1.14 -17.04 15.35
N ASP A 49 2.39 -17.46 15.50
CA ASP A 49 3.46 -16.59 16.03
C ASP A 49 3.72 -15.35 15.13
N LEU A 50 3.63 -15.51 13.80
CA LEU A 50 3.90 -14.45 12.84
C LEU A 50 2.74 -13.47 12.67
N TYR A 51 1.51 -13.96 12.67
CA TYR A 51 0.31 -13.18 12.28
C TYR A 51 -0.67 -12.98 13.43
N GLY A 52 -0.51 -13.69 14.56
CA GLY A 52 -1.40 -13.65 15.72
C GLY A 52 -2.68 -14.48 15.52
N ASP A 53 -3.56 -14.42 16.52
CA ASP A 53 -4.84 -15.16 16.57
C ASP A 53 -5.89 -14.58 15.61
N THR A 54 -5.74 -13.32 15.24
CA THR A 54 -6.70 -12.60 14.42
C THR A 54 -6.04 -12.15 13.12
N ILE A 55 -6.63 -12.55 12.00
CA ILE A 55 -6.15 -12.15 10.68
C ILE A 55 -6.74 -10.78 10.34
N SER A 56 -5.90 -9.75 10.36
CA SER A 56 -6.26 -8.44 9.84
C SER A 56 -5.92 -8.32 8.36
N GLY A 57 -6.82 -7.80 7.56
CA GLY A 57 -6.67 -7.60 6.13
C GLY A 57 -6.85 -6.14 5.73
N SER A 58 -6.24 -5.78 4.62
CA SER A 58 -6.53 -4.57 3.86
C SER A 58 -6.44 -4.90 2.39
N VAL A 59 -7.02 -4.06 1.52
CA VAL A 59 -6.94 -4.25 0.06
C VAL A 59 -5.49 -4.38 -0.38
N THR A 60 -4.63 -3.47 0.03
CA THR A 60 -3.19 -3.47 -0.29
C THR A 60 -2.48 -4.75 0.17
N ARG A 61 -2.85 -5.28 1.35
CA ARG A 61 -2.28 -6.53 1.85
C ARG A 61 -2.70 -7.72 1.00
N MET A 62 -3.95 -7.77 0.56
CA MET A 62 -4.48 -8.82 -0.31
C MET A 62 -3.86 -8.76 -1.71
N GLU A 63 -3.76 -7.58 -2.30
CA GLU A 63 -3.06 -7.37 -3.58
C GLU A 63 -1.61 -7.80 -3.51
N LYS A 64 -0.91 -7.49 -2.41
CA LYS A 64 0.47 -7.91 -2.19
C LYS A 64 0.61 -9.43 -2.13
N PHE A 65 -0.33 -10.10 -1.47
CA PHE A 65 -0.37 -11.57 -1.41
C PHE A 65 -0.66 -12.18 -2.78
N ALA A 66 -1.67 -11.67 -3.50
CA ALA A 66 -2.03 -12.13 -4.84
C ALA A 66 -0.89 -11.92 -5.85
N GLY A 67 -0.16 -10.81 -5.74
CA GLY A 67 0.99 -10.51 -6.60
C GLY A 67 2.21 -11.41 -6.31
N CYS A 68 2.52 -11.65 -5.06
CA CYS A 68 3.63 -12.51 -4.63
C CYS A 68 3.52 -12.87 -3.14
N ALA A 69 3.17 -14.12 -2.84
CA ALA A 69 3.05 -14.62 -1.46
C ALA A 69 4.36 -14.47 -0.66
N PHE A 70 5.53 -14.68 -1.29
CA PHE A 70 6.83 -14.47 -0.63
C PHE A 70 7.05 -13.00 -0.25
N SER A 71 6.73 -12.06 -1.14
CA SER A 71 6.83 -10.64 -0.84
C SER A 71 5.89 -10.21 0.29
N HIS A 72 4.68 -10.79 0.34
CA HIS A 72 3.76 -10.61 1.45
C HIS A 72 4.35 -11.16 2.76
N PHE A 73 4.90 -12.36 2.76
CA PHE A 73 5.56 -12.96 3.93
C PHE A 73 6.69 -12.09 4.47
N MET A 74 7.57 -11.58 3.59
CA MET A 74 8.68 -10.69 3.99
C MET A 74 8.17 -9.40 4.64
N GLN A 75 7.10 -8.82 4.09
CA GLN A 75 6.58 -7.53 4.55
C GLN A 75 5.67 -7.63 5.79
N TYR A 76 4.77 -8.61 5.82
CA TYR A 76 3.72 -8.71 6.85
C TYR A 76 4.00 -9.82 7.88
N GLY A 77 4.68 -10.88 7.51
CA GLY A 77 5.15 -11.92 8.43
C GLY A 77 6.41 -11.47 9.17
N LEU A 78 7.50 -11.30 8.45
CA LEU A 78 8.79 -10.89 9.04
C LEU A 78 8.88 -9.39 9.32
N ARG A 79 7.90 -8.58 8.88
CA ARG A 79 7.81 -7.12 9.09
C ARG A 79 9.05 -6.36 8.63
N LEU A 80 9.70 -6.85 7.56
CA LEU A 80 10.87 -6.18 7.00
C LEU A 80 10.48 -4.85 6.38
N ARG A 81 11.25 -3.82 6.69
CA ARG A 81 11.05 -2.46 6.17
C ARG A 81 12.28 -2.02 5.40
N LYS A 82 12.08 -1.31 4.29
CA LYS A 82 13.19 -0.63 3.61
C LYS A 82 13.78 0.42 4.54
N ARG A 83 15.10 0.64 4.41
CA ARG A 83 15.77 1.74 5.10
C ARG A 83 15.11 3.07 4.70
N LEU A 84 14.82 3.90 5.69
CA LEU A 84 14.29 5.24 5.44
C LEU A 84 15.36 6.07 4.71
N VAL A 85 14.98 6.68 3.61
CA VAL A 85 15.78 7.64 2.85
C VAL A 85 15.11 8.99 2.99
N TYR A 86 15.90 10.04 3.21
CA TYR A 86 15.41 11.41 3.33
C TYR A 86 15.15 11.97 1.93
N GLU A 87 14.08 11.50 1.31
CA GLU A 87 13.65 11.82 -0.06
C GLU A 87 12.14 11.82 -0.14
N ILE A 88 11.56 12.74 -0.93
CA ILE A 88 10.12 12.75 -1.19
C ILE A 88 9.77 11.56 -2.09
N LEU A 89 8.99 10.64 -1.56
CA LEU A 89 8.46 9.50 -2.28
C LEU A 89 7.10 9.82 -2.91
N PRO A 90 6.68 9.10 -3.96
CA PRO A 90 5.32 9.23 -4.52
C PRO A 90 4.21 9.05 -3.48
N THR A 91 4.43 8.19 -2.48
CA THR A 91 3.51 7.99 -1.35
C THR A 91 3.36 9.23 -0.47
N ASP A 92 4.41 10.04 -0.30
CA ASP A 92 4.35 11.27 0.49
C ASP A 92 3.58 12.35 -0.26
N MET A 93 3.77 12.44 -1.59
CA MET A 93 2.94 13.29 -2.44
C MET A 93 1.46 12.89 -2.38
N GLY A 94 1.17 11.58 -2.38
CA GLY A 94 -0.18 11.05 -2.20
C GLY A 94 -0.80 11.52 -0.89
N LYS A 95 -0.09 11.36 0.24
CA LYS A 95 -0.56 11.79 1.56
C LYS A 95 -0.87 13.29 1.61
N VAL A 96 0.04 14.13 1.08
CA VAL A 96 -0.20 15.58 1.03
C VAL A 96 -1.41 15.90 0.16
N PHE A 97 -1.57 15.23 -0.98
CA PHE A 97 -2.73 15.43 -1.85
C PHE A 97 -4.05 15.07 -1.14
N HIS A 98 -4.14 13.89 -0.53
CA HIS A 98 -5.32 13.46 0.23
C HIS A 98 -5.61 14.42 1.39
N LYS A 99 -4.59 14.79 2.16
CA LYS A 99 -4.75 15.77 3.24
C LYS A 99 -5.22 17.13 2.73
N THR A 100 -4.74 17.56 1.59
CA THR A 100 -5.23 18.79 0.94
C THR A 100 -6.71 18.69 0.59
N MET A 101 -7.13 17.57 -0.02
CA MET A 101 -8.53 17.37 -0.38
C MET A 101 -9.45 17.30 0.83
N GLU A 102 -9.01 16.64 1.89
CA GLU A 102 -9.69 16.64 3.20
C GLU A 102 -9.86 18.05 3.76
N LEU A 103 -8.78 18.85 3.78
CA LEU A 103 -8.80 20.23 4.28
C LEU A 103 -9.72 21.13 3.45
N VAL A 104 -9.68 21.01 2.12
CA VAL A 104 -10.58 21.73 1.23
C VAL A 104 -12.03 21.36 1.52
N GLY A 105 -12.32 20.05 1.61
CA GLY A 105 -13.68 19.57 1.86
C GLY A 105 -14.23 20.00 3.20
N LYS A 106 -13.41 19.96 4.26
CA LYS A 106 -13.84 20.34 5.62
C LYS A 106 -13.95 21.85 5.87
N ARG A 107 -13.24 22.67 5.08
CA ARG A 107 -13.14 24.12 5.30
C ARG A 107 -13.84 24.97 4.24
N SER A 108 -14.33 24.36 3.17
CA SER A 108 -15.11 25.06 2.14
C SER A 108 -16.51 24.46 2.03
N ASP A 109 -17.45 25.28 1.59
CA ASP A 109 -18.78 24.84 1.19
C ASP A 109 -18.85 24.56 -0.32
N TRP A 110 -17.69 24.43 -0.97
CA TRP A 110 -17.52 24.27 -2.43
C TRP A 110 -18.07 25.44 -3.26
N LYS A 111 -18.25 26.61 -2.62
CA LYS A 111 -18.72 27.84 -3.25
C LYS A 111 -17.62 28.89 -3.21
N PHE A 112 -16.91 29.02 -4.30
CA PHE A 112 -15.87 30.02 -4.46
C PHE A 112 -16.43 31.21 -5.28
N ALA A 113 -16.00 32.43 -4.93
CA ALA A 113 -16.45 33.63 -5.61
C ALA A 113 -15.97 33.67 -7.08
N ASP A 114 -14.73 33.26 -7.29
CA ASP A 114 -14.07 33.17 -8.59
C ASP A 114 -12.93 32.15 -8.56
N ASP A 115 -12.31 31.94 -9.72
CA ASP A 115 -11.20 31.00 -9.88
C ASP A 115 -9.96 31.41 -9.07
N ALA A 116 -9.71 32.73 -8.91
CA ALA A 116 -8.56 33.22 -8.18
C ALA A 116 -8.69 32.94 -6.68
N SER A 117 -9.86 33.21 -6.09
CA SER A 117 -10.15 32.93 -4.68
C SER A 117 -10.08 31.45 -4.37
N ARG A 118 -10.57 30.60 -5.27
CA ARG A 118 -10.43 29.14 -5.14
C ARG A 118 -8.97 28.73 -5.16
N ASP A 119 -8.20 29.23 -6.10
CA ASP A 119 -6.82 28.84 -6.31
C ASP A 119 -5.94 29.29 -5.14
N GLU A 120 -6.15 30.49 -4.60
CA GLU A 120 -5.48 30.97 -3.39
C GLU A 120 -5.83 30.11 -2.17
N PHE A 121 -7.11 29.81 -1.99
CA PHE A 121 -7.55 28.92 -0.90
C PHE A 121 -6.89 27.53 -0.99
N VAL A 122 -6.83 26.95 -2.18
CA VAL A 122 -6.19 25.64 -2.39
C VAL A 122 -4.69 25.68 -2.07
N GLU A 123 -3.99 26.76 -2.44
CA GLU A 123 -2.56 26.93 -2.09
C GLU A 123 -2.36 26.90 -0.57
N LEU A 124 -3.18 27.64 0.18
CA LEU A 124 -3.14 27.63 1.64
C LEU A 124 -3.38 26.22 2.22
N MET A 125 -4.31 25.45 1.62
CA MET A 125 -4.59 24.09 2.08
C MET A 125 -3.43 23.12 1.76
N VAL A 126 -2.74 23.28 0.64
CA VAL A 126 -1.53 22.51 0.32
C VAL A 126 -0.41 22.83 1.31
N GLU A 127 -0.16 24.10 1.60
CA GLU A 127 0.86 24.53 2.57
C GLU A 127 0.57 24.01 3.98
N GLN A 128 -0.70 24.02 4.40
CA GLN A 128 -1.11 23.43 5.67
C GLN A 128 -0.89 21.91 5.67
N ALA A 129 -1.28 21.20 4.61
CA ALA A 129 -1.08 19.75 4.50
C ALA A 129 0.39 19.35 4.56
N VAL A 130 1.27 20.12 3.89
CA VAL A 130 2.73 19.93 3.96
C VAL A 130 3.25 20.16 5.38
N THR A 131 2.76 21.20 6.06
CA THR A 131 3.14 21.50 7.44
C THR A 131 2.73 20.38 8.40
N ASP A 132 1.53 19.84 8.22
CA ASP A 132 0.99 18.78 9.07
C ASP A 132 1.73 17.43 8.87
N ILE A 133 2.30 17.20 7.69
CA ILE A 133 2.93 15.91 7.34
C ILE A 133 4.44 15.95 7.53
N GLN A 134 5.17 16.82 6.80
CA GLN A 134 6.64 16.79 6.79
C GLN A 134 7.27 18.05 6.17
N LYS A 135 7.00 19.22 6.76
CA LYS A 135 7.45 20.52 6.25
C LYS A 135 8.93 20.57 5.88
N GLU A 136 9.80 20.10 6.79
CA GLU A 136 11.26 20.18 6.62
C GLU A 136 11.76 19.43 5.38
N LEU A 137 11.10 18.34 5.01
CA LEU A 137 11.47 17.55 3.84
C LEU A 137 11.15 18.31 2.54
N PHE A 138 9.99 18.95 2.46
CA PHE A 138 9.58 19.67 1.26
C PHE A 138 10.36 20.97 1.04
N GLU A 139 10.88 21.59 2.10
CA GLU A 139 11.70 22.81 2.05
C GLU A 139 13.22 22.51 1.93
N SER A 140 13.64 21.24 1.92
CA SER A 140 15.04 20.85 2.04
C SER A 140 15.89 21.06 0.76
N SER A 141 15.27 21.25 -0.40
CA SER A 141 15.98 21.45 -1.67
C SER A 141 15.10 22.09 -2.75
N HIS A 142 15.72 22.75 -3.73
CA HIS A 142 15.02 23.32 -4.89
C HIS A 142 14.22 22.27 -5.70
N ARG A 143 14.68 21.03 -5.71
CA ARG A 143 13.93 19.92 -6.32
C ARG A 143 12.60 19.69 -5.58
N ASN A 144 12.64 19.73 -4.27
CA ASN A 144 11.47 19.51 -3.42
C ASN A 144 10.51 20.71 -3.48
N GLU A 145 11.02 21.93 -3.56
CA GLU A 145 10.21 23.12 -3.84
C GLU A 145 9.46 22.99 -5.17
N TYR A 146 10.13 22.51 -6.22
CA TYR A 146 9.48 22.25 -7.51
C TYR A 146 8.37 21.19 -7.39
N VAL A 147 8.58 20.15 -6.60
CA VAL A 147 7.54 19.13 -6.31
C VAL A 147 6.34 19.79 -5.63
N LEU A 148 6.56 20.67 -4.65
CA LEU A 148 5.51 21.40 -3.96
C LEU A 148 4.69 22.28 -4.94
N GLU A 149 5.36 23.03 -5.79
CA GLU A 149 4.69 23.86 -6.81
C GLU A 149 3.89 23.03 -7.82
N ARG A 150 4.40 21.85 -8.16
CA ARG A 150 3.65 20.88 -8.98
C ARG A 150 2.40 20.38 -8.25
N MET A 151 2.50 20.09 -6.95
CA MET A 151 1.36 19.67 -6.15
C MET A 151 0.29 20.75 -6.04
N LYS A 152 0.67 22.02 -5.83
CA LYS A 152 -0.27 23.16 -5.85
C LYS A 152 -1.06 23.19 -7.17
N ARG A 153 -0.38 23.07 -8.31
CA ARG A 153 -1.05 23.06 -9.63
C ARG A 153 -2.01 21.87 -9.81
N ILE A 154 -1.62 20.68 -9.38
CA ILE A 154 -2.46 19.48 -9.48
C ILE A 154 -3.68 19.63 -8.57
N SER A 155 -3.49 20.09 -7.34
CA SER A 155 -4.57 20.28 -6.37
C SER A 155 -5.58 21.32 -6.82
N LYS A 156 -5.14 22.46 -7.36
CA LYS A 156 -6.02 23.47 -7.97
C LYS A 156 -6.91 22.87 -9.06
N ARG A 157 -6.32 22.09 -9.96
CA ARG A 157 -7.07 21.44 -11.03
C ARG A 157 -8.05 20.39 -10.51
N ALA A 158 -7.66 19.62 -9.48
CA ALA A 158 -8.52 18.63 -8.87
C ALA A 158 -9.71 19.29 -8.17
N VAL A 159 -9.47 20.34 -7.38
CA VAL A 159 -10.54 21.10 -6.71
C VAL A 159 -11.48 21.76 -7.72
N TRP A 160 -10.95 22.36 -8.79
CA TRP A 160 -11.78 22.86 -9.87
C TRP A 160 -12.68 21.77 -10.47
N ALA A 161 -12.13 20.60 -10.77
CA ALA A 161 -12.91 19.50 -11.35
C ALA A 161 -14.00 19.01 -10.37
N MET A 162 -13.69 18.91 -9.09
CA MET A 162 -14.65 18.52 -8.05
C MET A 162 -15.76 19.58 -7.90
N GLU A 163 -15.41 20.86 -7.89
CA GLU A 163 -16.37 21.96 -7.89
C GLU A 163 -17.33 21.88 -9.08
N GLN A 164 -16.81 21.58 -10.30
CA GLN A 164 -17.66 21.40 -11.48
C GLN A 164 -18.57 20.17 -11.37
N HIS A 165 -18.12 19.08 -10.74
CA HIS A 165 -18.97 17.91 -10.50
C HIS A 165 -20.08 18.23 -9.51
N ILE A 166 -19.78 18.90 -8.40
CA ILE A 166 -20.76 19.31 -7.39
C ILE A 166 -21.80 20.26 -8.00
N LYS A 167 -21.36 21.24 -8.82
CA LYS A 167 -22.27 22.19 -9.49
C LYS A 167 -23.21 21.55 -10.51
N ARG A 168 -22.85 20.41 -11.08
CA ARG A 168 -23.62 19.72 -12.14
C ARG A 168 -24.43 18.54 -11.64
N GLY A 169 -24.11 18.04 -10.46
CA GLY A 169 -24.74 16.87 -9.85
C GLY A 169 -25.58 17.26 -8.64
N ASP A 170 -26.35 16.28 -8.16
CA ASP A 170 -27.19 16.41 -6.97
C ASP A 170 -26.50 15.86 -5.72
N PHE A 171 -25.25 15.39 -5.86
CA PHE A 171 -24.47 14.84 -4.75
C PHE A 171 -23.77 15.94 -3.96
N THR A 172 -23.87 15.84 -2.64
CA THR A 172 -23.19 16.74 -1.70
C THR A 172 -22.11 15.94 -0.96
N PRO A 173 -20.84 16.37 -0.99
CA PRO A 173 -19.78 15.79 -0.17
C PRO A 173 -20.08 16.00 1.32
N GLU A 174 -20.11 14.93 2.11
CA GLU A 174 -20.40 14.99 3.55
C GLU A 174 -19.16 14.74 4.39
N GLU A 175 -18.41 13.68 4.06
CA GLU A 175 -17.26 13.29 4.86
C GLU A 175 -16.04 12.94 4.00
N TYR A 176 -14.84 13.09 4.61
CA TYR A 176 -13.54 12.86 3.97
C TYR A 176 -12.64 12.05 4.90
N GLU A 177 -11.82 11.16 4.32
CA GLU A 177 -10.85 10.33 5.02
C GLU A 177 -11.47 9.56 6.20
N ILE A 178 -12.56 8.83 5.92
CA ILE A 178 -13.31 8.08 6.93
C ILE A 178 -12.65 6.72 7.12
N ALA A 179 -12.07 6.50 8.29
CA ALA A 179 -11.49 5.20 8.62
C ALA A 179 -12.59 4.19 9.00
N PHE A 180 -12.48 2.98 8.48
CA PHE A 180 -13.26 1.82 8.91
C PHE A 180 -12.35 0.71 9.42
N GLY A 181 -12.79 -0.06 10.41
CA GLY A 181 -12.01 -1.09 11.07
C GLY A 181 -12.28 -1.13 12.56
N GLU A 182 -11.59 -2.03 13.28
CA GLU A 182 -11.69 -2.10 14.73
C GLU A 182 -11.31 -0.73 15.36
N GLU A 183 -12.14 -0.27 16.30
CA GLU A 183 -11.98 1.02 17.01
C GLU A 183 -12.10 2.29 16.14
N ASN A 184 -12.57 2.17 14.90
CA ASN A 184 -12.78 3.31 14.01
C ASN A 184 -14.25 3.76 13.95
N HIS A 185 -14.51 4.85 13.22
CA HIS A 185 -15.85 5.43 13.08
C HIS A 185 -16.86 4.48 12.42
N LEU A 186 -16.39 3.66 11.48
CA LEU A 186 -17.17 2.62 10.85
C LEU A 186 -16.62 1.24 11.23
N ASP A 187 -17.51 0.27 11.41
CA ASP A 187 -17.16 -1.11 11.73
C ASP A 187 -16.30 -1.77 10.64
N SER A 188 -15.45 -2.72 11.04
CA SER A 188 -14.69 -3.54 10.10
C SER A 188 -15.60 -4.46 9.29
N MET A 189 -15.28 -4.65 8.01
CA MET A 189 -15.89 -5.73 7.22
C MET A 189 -15.30 -7.07 7.65
N THR A 190 -16.17 -8.00 8.04
CA THR A 190 -15.76 -9.32 8.52
C THR A 190 -16.03 -10.39 7.47
N PHE A 191 -15.02 -11.19 7.16
CA PHE A 191 -15.12 -12.34 6.27
C PHE A 191 -14.87 -13.63 7.07
N ALA A 192 -15.76 -14.62 6.90
CA ALA A 192 -15.54 -15.96 7.44
C ALA A 192 -14.62 -16.75 6.49
N LEU A 193 -13.59 -17.39 7.05
CA LEU A 193 -12.70 -18.30 6.33
C LEU A 193 -13.20 -19.75 6.43
N GLU A 194 -12.64 -20.63 5.56
CA GLU A 194 -13.11 -22.04 5.45
C GLU A 194 -12.98 -22.85 6.75
N ASP A 195 -11.98 -22.52 7.58
CA ASP A 195 -11.73 -23.18 8.88
C ASP A 195 -12.50 -22.54 10.05
N GLY A 196 -13.39 -21.61 9.79
CA GLY A 196 -14.19 -20.91 10.79
C GLY A 196 -13.47 -19.71 11.43
N GLU A 197 -12.26 -19.41 11.03
CA GLU A 197 -11.55 -18.20 11.41
C GLU A 197 -12.20 -16.97 10.76
N LYS A 198 -11.94 -15.79 11.33
CA LYS A 198 -12.47 -14.52 10.82
C LYS A 198 -11.33 -13.62 10.35
N MET A 199 -11.52 -13.01 9.21
CA MET A 199 -10.66 -11.96 8.71
C MET A 199 -11.38 -10.61 8.82
N PHE A 200 -10.71 -9.63 9.42
CA PHE A 200 -11.23 -8.27 9.59
C PHE A 200 -10.55 -7.34 8.59
N PHE A 201 -11.35 -6.66 7.79
CA PHE A 201 -10.87 -5.67 6.83
C PHE A 201 -10.98 -4.27 7.40
N SER A 202 -9.89 -3.52 7.26
CA SER A 202 -9.80 -2.10 7.62
C SER A 202 -9.31 -1.28 6.42
N GLY A 203 -9.64 -0.01 6.41
CA GLY A 203 -9.22 0.91 5.37
C GLY A 203 -9.69 2.33 5.63
N VAL A 204 -9.53 3.17 4.61
CA VAL A 204 -10.00 4.55 4.62
C VAL A 204 -10.82 4.81 3.37
N VAL A 205 -11.94 5.48 3.53
CA VAL A 205 -12.78 5.97 2.44
C VAL A 205 -12.39 7.43 2.19
N ASP A 206 -11.84 7.74 1.02
CA ASP A 206 -11.35 9.07 0.71
C ASP A 206 -12.44 10.14 0.80
N ARG A 207 -13.65 9.82 0.32
CA ARG A 207 -14.80 10.74 0.33
C ARG A 207 -16.12 9.96 0.33
N MET A 208 -17.08 10.48 1.08
CA MET A 208 -18.46 10.05 1.07
C MET A 208 -19.35 11.19 0.59
N ASP A 209 -20.14 10.93 -0.46
CA ASP A 209 -21.12 11.87 -0.98
C ASP A 209 -22.53 11.35 -0.68
N SER A 210 -23.46 12.24 -0.37
CA SER A 210 -24.88 11.90 -0.19
C SER A 210 -25.77 12.63 -1.18
N ILE A 211 -26.93 12.05 -1.41
CA ILE A 211 -28.09 12.67 -2.04
C ILE A 211 -29.31 12.35 -1.17
N GLU A 212 -30.31 13.18 -1.13
CA GLU A 212 -31.47 13.10 -0.22
C GLU A 212 -32.11 11.72 -0.06
N ALA A 213 -31.84 10.76 -0.95
CA ALA A 213 -32.41 9.40 -0.92
C ALA A 213 -31.38 8.28 -0.79
N VAL A 214 -30.08 8.45 -1.05
CA VAL A 214 -29.08 7.37 -1.13
C VAL A 214 -27.67 7.90 -0.84
N SER A 215 -26.91 7.21 0.00
CA SER A 215 -25.49 7.49 0.21
C SER A 215 -24.62 6.60 -0.69
N TYR A 216 -23.65 7.19 -1.36
CA TYR A 216 -22.64 6.48 -2.15
C TYR A 216 -21.24 6.69 -1.58
N THR A 217 -20.51 5.60 -1.40
CA THR A 217 -19.12 5.62 -0.95
C THR A 217 -18.18 5.35 -2.12
N HIS A 218 -17.21 6.24 -2.36
CA HIS A 218 -16.10 6.00 -3.27
C HIS A 218 -14.94 5.39 -2.50
N LEU A 219 -14.80 4.06 -2.58
CA LEU A 219 -13.62 3.35 -2.12
C LEU A 219 -12.51 3.48 -3.16
N ARG A 220 -11.46 4.23 -2.86
CA ARG A 220 -10.21 4.14 -3.60
C ARG A 220 -9.28 3.18 -2.87
N ALA A 221 -8.95 2.08 -3.53
CA ALA A 221 -7.77 1.33 -3.15
C ALA A 221 -6.55 2.20 -3.50
N HIS A 222 -5.70 2.51 -2.52
CA HIS A 222 -4.43 3.16 -2.79
C HIS A 222 -3.57 2.22 -3.64
N GLU A 223 -3.50 2.48 -4.93
CA GLU A 223 -2.47 1.90 -5.78
C GLU A 223 -1.11 2.51 -5.37
N THR A 224 -0.46 1.90 -4.40
CA THR A 224 0.98 2.09 -4.19
C THR A 224 1.70 1.16 -5.14
N ARG A 225 2.06 1.69 -6.31
CA ARG A 225 3.10 1.08 -7.15
C ARG A 225 4.48 1.28 -6.58
#